data_a9a57c2879e61b4c2240fce984721751
#
_entry.id   a9a57c2879e61b4c2240fce984721751
#
_cell.length_a   1.000
_cell.length_b   1.000
_cell.length_c   1.000
_cell.angle_alpha   90.00
_cell.angle_beta   90.00
_cell.angle_gamma   90.00
#
_symmetry.space_group_name_H-M   'P 1'
#
loop_
_entity.id
_entity.type
_entity.pdbx_description
1 polymer ?
#
loop_
_entity_poly.entity_id
_entity_poly.type
_entity_poly.pdbx_seq_one_letter_code
_entity_poly.pdbx_strand_id
1 'polypeptide(L)'
;MQTNQQEMVLVIDFGGQYNQLIARRVRECGVYCEIVSYTHSLEKIKEKNLKGIIFTGGPNSAYLPDSPSIDPQIYTWGVPVLGICYGSQLMMHALGGNVCKAPEREYGKTLVDLDTASPLFTGLPEQNVCWMSHNDYIERVAPGFKIVAHTPNCPVAAAQDEKRKLYCVQFHPEVLHTDNGTQMLRNFVYNVCGCAGTWKMDSFVEHTVQALKTKIGDGKVLCALSGGVDSSVCAAMLAKAIGKQLTCVFVDHGLLRKNEREEVCAVFGEGGQFDINFICVDARQRFYDKLAGVCEPEKKRKIIGEEFIRVFEEEAKKIGAVDYLAQGTIYPDVVESGLGGESATIKSHHNVGGLPDFVDFKEIVEPLRDLFKDEVRQSGRELGLPEHLVVRQPFPGPGLAIRIIGDVTPEKVAIVQDADAIYREEVDKLPLSERPSQYFAALTNMRSVGVMGDGRTYDYAIALRAVTTTDFMTAEVTMLPPATITAAANRIVNEVKHINRVLFDYTTKP
;
A
#
# COMPACT_ATOMS: atom_id res chain seq x y z
N MET A 1 2.52 -21.73 -0.61
CA MET A 1 2.53 -23.00 0.14
C MET A 1 3.38 -22.91 1.43
N GLN A 2 3.14 -21.90 2.28
CA GLN A 2 3.88 -21.70 3.53
C GLN A 2 2.99 -21.79 4.79
N THR A 3 1.73 -22.14 4.66
CA THR A 3 0.71 -21.66 5.60
C THR A 3 0.42 -22.55 6.81
N ASN A 4 0.88 -23.78 6.90
CA ASN A 4 0.49 -24.66 8.01
C ASN A 4 1.41 -24.66 9.25
N GLN A 5 2.55 -23.97 9.24
CA GLN A 5 3.45 -23.92 10.40
C GLN A 5 3.65 -22.51 10.99
N GLN A 6 3.35 -21.45 10.25
CA GLN A 6 3.53 -20.08 10.69
C GLN A 6 2.41 -19.62 11.63
N GLU A 7 2.78 -19.02 12.77
CA GLU A 7 1.81 -18.39 13.66
C GLU A 7 1.08 -17.24 12.94
N MET A 8 -0.23 -17.15 13.10
CA MET A 8 -1.06 -16.21 12.35
C MET A 8 -2.09 -15.54 13.26
N VAL A 9 -2.28 -14.24 13.04
CA VAL A 9 -3.47 -13.51 13.49
C VAL A 9 -4.36 -13.27 12.27
N LEU A 10 -5.62 -13.70 12.33
CA LEU A 10 -6.57 -13.54 11.25
C LEU A 10 -7.39 -12.27 11.45
N VAL A 11 -7.50 -11.46 10.42
CA VAL A 11 -8.38 -10.27 10.41
C VAL A 11 -9.63 -10.61 9.61
N ILE A 12 -10.80 -10.57 10.25
CA ILE A 12 -12.09 -10.81 9.59
C ILE A 12 -12.72 -9.45 9.28
N ASP A 13 -12.91 -9.21 7.99
CA ASP A 13 -13.42 -7.96 7.46
C ASP A 13 -14.94 -7.94 7.38
N PHE A 14 -15.56 -6.99 8.07
CA PHE A 14 -17.00 -6.71 8.06
C PHE A 14 -17.36 -5.47 7.22
N GLY A 15 -16.49 -5.07 6.29
CA GLY A 15 -16.70 -3.92 5.40
C GLY A 15 -16.21 -2.59 5.96
N GLY A 16 -15.33 -2.64 6.96
CA GLY A 16 -14.71 -1.45 7.55
C GLY A 16 -13.64 -0.82 6.65
N GLN A 17 -13.46 0.49 6.76
CA GLN A 17 -12.47 1.23 5.96
C GLN A 17 -11.02 0.95 6.38
N TYR A 18 -10.78 0.44 7.60
CA TYR A 18 -9.44 0.31 8.19
C TYR A 18 -8.94 -1.14 8.28
N ASN A 19 -9.55 -2.09 7.54
CA ASN A 19 -9.16 -3.50 7.55
C ASN A 19 -7.68 -3.73 7.21
N GLN A 20 -7.19 -3.11 6.14
CA GLN A 20 -5.78 -3.19 5.73
C GLN A 20 -4.84 -2.55 6.77
N LEU A 21 -5.29 -1.48 7.41
CA LEU A 21 -4.50 -0.79 8.44
C LEU A 21 -4.34 -1.65 9.70
N ILE A 22 -5.40 -2.36 10.12
CA ILE A 22 -5.33 -3.34 11.22
C ILE A 22 -4.29 -4.42 10.89
N ALA A 23 -4.39 -5.02 9.70
CA ALA A 23 -3.46 -6.06 9.28
C ALA A 23 -2.01 -5.55 9.23
N ARG A 24 -1.79 -4.34 8.71
CA ARG A 24 -0.48 -3.70 8.68
C ARG A 24 0.08 -3.50 10.09
N ARG A 25 -0.72 -3.03 11.06
CA ARG A 25 -0.28 -2.89 12.46
C ARG A 25 0.12 -4.22 13.10
N VAL A 26 -0.60 -5.30 12.81
CA VAL A 26 -0.22 -6.64 13.26
C VAL A 26 1.12 -7.07 12.66
N ARG A 27 1.34 -6.82 11.35
CA ARG A 27 2.62 -7.12 10.68
C ARG A 27 3.78 -6.29 11.23
N GLU A 28 3.55 -5.02 11.56
CA GLU A 28 4.53 -4.15 12.24
C GLU A 28 4.92 -4.70 13.63
N CYS A 29 4.07 -5.50 14.25
CA CYS A 29 4.42 -6.27 15.46
C CYS A 29 5.23 -7.55 15.17
N GLY A 30 5.63 -7.82 13.94
CA GLY A 30 6.39 -9.02 13.58
C GLY A 30 5.55 -10.30 13.55
N VAL A 31 4.23 -10.20 13.36
CA VAL A 31 3.33 -11.35 13.30
C VAL A 31 2.64 -11.40 11.95
N TYR A 32 2.64 -12.57 11.33
CA TYR A 32 1.93 -12.78 10.07
C TYR A 32 0.42 -12.62 10.26
N CYS A 33 -0.25 -11.95 9.31
CA CYS A 33 -1.70 -11.90 9.30
C CYS A 33 -2.27 -11.90 7.89
N GLU A 34 -3.50 -12.38 7.78
CA GLU A 34 -4.30 -12.35 6.56
C GLU A 34 -5.64 -11.67 6.84
N ILE A 35 -6.22 -11.07 5.80
CA ILE A 35 -7.57 -10.51 5.82
C ILE A 35 -8.48 -11.46 5.04
N VAL A 36 -9.61 -11.82 5.63
CA VAL A 36 -10.66 -12.60 4.98
C VAL A 36 -12.01 -11.93 5.19
N SER A 37 -12.92 -12.06 4.21
CA SER A 37 -14.31 -11.60 4.37
C SER A 37 -15.02 -12.40 5.47
N TYR A 38 -15.97 -11.77 6.16
CA TYR A 38 -16.87 -12.44 7.12
C TYR A 38 -17.68 -13.58 6.48
N THR A 39 -17.79 -13.61 5.16
CA THR A 39 -18.45 -14.69 4.39
C THR A 39 -17.56 -15.91 4.14
N HIS A 40 -16.29 -15.87 4.56
CA HIS A 40 -15.37 -16.98 4.36
C HIS A 40 -15.75 -18.20 5.20
N SER A 41 -15.52 -19.41 4.65
CA SER A 41 -15.86 -20.66 5.34
C SER A 41 -15.12 -20.80 6.68
N LEU A 42 -15.87 -21.08 7.74
CA LEU A 42 -15.31 -21.29 9.08
C LEU A 42 -14.44 -22.55 9.15
N GLU A 43 -14.75 -23.59 8.39
CA GLU A 43 -13.93 -24.80 8.31
C GLU A 43 -12.52 -24.46 7.77
N LYS A 44 -12.45 -23.70 6.69
CA LYS A 44 -11.17 -23.23 6.12
C LYS A 44 -10.40 -22.32 7.07
N ILE A 45 -11.10 -21.48 7.82
CA ILE A 45 -10.48 -20.64 8.85
C ILE A 45 -9.88 -21.51 9.96
N LYS A 46 -10.60 -22.52 10.41
CA LYS A 46 -10.19 -23.39 11.51
C LYS A 46 -8.98 -24.28 11.19
N GLU A 47 -8.74 -24.56 9.91
CA GLU A 47 -7.57 -25.31 9.44
C GLU A 47 -6.25 -24.54 9.54
N LYS A 48 -6.31 -23.21 9.75
CA LYS A 48 -5.13 -22.34 9.86
C LYS A 48 -4.53 -22.41 11.27
N ASN A 49 -3.22 -22.20 11.39
CA ASN A 49 -2.52 -22.12 12.69
C ASN A 49 -2.76 -20.77 13.37
N LEU A 50 -3.98 -20.56 13.85
CA LEU A 50 -4.44 -19.31 14.44
C LEU A 50 -3.89 -19.09 15.84
N LYS A 51 -3.27 -17.95 16.08
CA LYS A 51 -2.91 -17.45 17.41
C LYS A 51 -3.91 -16.42 17.94
N GLY A 52 -4.60 -15.73 17.05
CA GLY A 52 -5.61 -14.74 17.38
C GLY A 52 -6.49 -14.39 16.19
N ILE A 53 -7.62 -13.75 16.47
CA ILE A 53 -8.56 -13.26 15.48
C ILE A 53 -8.90 -11.81 15.83
N ILE A 54 -8.96 -10.94 14.82
CA ILE A 54 -9.40 -9.56 14.97
C ILE A 54 -10.62 -9.35 14.08
N PHE A 55 -11.70 -8.83 14.63
CA PHE A 55 -12.89 -8.41 13.91
C PHE A 55 -12.80 -6.91 13.64
N THR A 56 -12.95 -6.51 12.38
CA THR A 56 -12.84 -5.12 11.97
C THR A 56 -14.06 -4.28 12.35
N GLY A 57 -13.96 -2.98 12.14
CA GLY A 57 -15.14 -2.10 12.05
C GLY A 57 -16.03 -2.47 10.86
N GLY A 58 -17.18 -1.83 10.77
CA GLY A 58 -18.14 -2.00 9.67
C GLY A 58 -19.16 -0.86 9.64
N PRO A 59 -19.84 -0.64 8.49
CA PRO A 59 -20.76 0.49 8.31
C PRO A 59 -22.16 0.27 8.91
N ASN A 60 -22.47 -0.95 9.35
CA ASN A 60 -23.82 -1.38 9.74
C ASN A 60 -24.01 -1.36 11.25
N SER A 61 -25.27 -1.49 11.70
CA SER A 61 -25.63 -1.72 13.10
C SER A 61 -25.74 -3.22 13.39
N ALA A 62 -25.02 -3.71 14.39
CA ALA A 62 -24.88 -5.15 14.68
C ALA A 62 -26.18 -5.87 15.03
N TYR A 63 -27.23 -5.13 15.40
CA TYR A 63 -28.55 -5.67 15.76
C TYR A 63 -29.57 -5.73 14.61
N LEU A 64 -29.19 -5.26 13.40
CA LEU A 64 -30.06 -5.32 12.22
C LEU A 64 -29.95 -6.67 11.52
N PRO A 65 -31.08 -7.23 11.00
CA PRO A 65 -31.11 -8.59 10.43
C PRO A 65 -30.16 -8.81 9.25
N ASP A 66 -29.96 -7.78 8.41
CA ASP A 66 -29.16 -7.85 7.19
C ASP A 66 -27.69 -7.40 7.40
N SER A 67 -27.28 -7.24 8.66
CA SER A 67 -25.92 -6.81 8.97
C SER A 67 -24.92 -7.94 8.81
N PRO A 68 -23.67 -7.64 8.36
CA PRO A 68 -22.61 -8.61 8.30
C PRO A 68 -22.43 -9.34 9.62
N SER A 69 -22.51 -10.66 9.61
CA SER A 69 -22.41 -11.50 10.81
C SER A 69 -21.54 -12.72 10.56
N ILE A 70 -21.12 -13.36 11.63
CA ILE A 70 -20.37 -14.60 11.60
C ILE A 70 -20.96 -15.58 12.60
N ASP A 71 -20.85 -16.88 12.32
CA ASP A 71 -21.34 -17.92 13.23
C ASP A 71 -20.68 -17.79 14.61
N PRO A 72 -21.46 -17.64 15.69
CA PRO A 72 -20.97 -17.52 17.06
C PRO A 72 -20.07 -18.66 17.53
N GLN A 73 -20.05 -19.79 16.82
CA GLN A 73 -19.17 -20.91 17.12
C GLN A 73 -17.70 -20.48 17.19
N ILE A 74 -17.29 -19.43 16.45
CA ILE A 74 -15.94 -18.90 16.44
C ILE A 74 -15.46 -18.47 17.84
N TYR A 75 -16.37 -17.99 18.72
CA TYR A 75 -16.04 -17.59 20.09
C TYR A 75 -15.78 -18.79 21.03
N THR A 76 -16.03 -19.99 20.57
CA THR A 76 -15.83 -21.23 21.36
C THR A 76 -14.55 -21.96 21.03
N TRP A 77 -13.77 -21.48 20.05
CA TRP A 77 -12.56 -22.16 19.60
C TRP A 77 -11.36 -22.06 20.56
N GLY A 78 -11.46 -21.23 21.61
CA GLY A 78 -10.37 -20.98 22.54
C GLY A 78 -9.23 -20.13 21.97
N VAL A 79 -9.40 -19.66 20.74
CA VAL A 79 -8.52 -18.69 20.09
C VAL A 79 -8.89 -17.30 20.58
N PRO A 80 -7.94 -16.45 21.00
CA PRO A 80 -8.21 -15.07 21.39
C PRO A 80 -8.90 -14.27 20.27
N VAL A 81 -9.94 -13.51 20.62
CA VAL A 81 -10.65 -12.64 19.67
C VAL A 81 -10.66 -11.20 20.17
N LEU A 82 -10.27 -10.25 19.32
CA LEU A 82 -10.41 -8.82 19.55
C LEU A 82 -11.45 -8.24 18.57
N GLY A 83 -12.55 -7.70 19.08
CA GLY A 83 -13.49 -6.90 18.28
C GLY A 83 -13.15 -5.42 18.32
N ILE A 84 -13.11 -4.77 17.16
CA ILE A 84 -12.88 -3.34 17.00
C ILE A 84 -14.16 -2.70 16.45
N CYS A 85 -14.67 -1.66 17.10
CA CYS A 85 -15.85 -0.88 16.70
C CYS A 85 -17.05 -1.78 16.40
N TYR A 86 -17.45 -1.95 15.13
CA TYR A 86 -18.51 -2.89 14.75
C TYR A 86 -18.25 -4.31 15.24
N GLY A 87 -17.02 -4.80 15.11
CA GLY A 87 -16.65 -6.14 15.59
C GLY A 87 -16.85 -6.34 17.09
N SER A 88 -16.68 -5.27 17.91
CA SER A 88 -16.98 -5.29 19.33
C SER A 88 -18.48 -5.37 19.61
N GLN A 89 -19.25 -4.61 18.87
CA GLN A 89 -20.72 -4.59 18.97
C GLN A 89 -21.32 -5.94 18.53
N LEU A 90 -20.82 -6.50 17.42
CA LEU A 90 -21.23 -7.82 16.93
C LEU A 90 -20.96 -8.92 17.97
N MET A 91 -19.77 -8.93 18.58
CA MET A 91 -19.41 -9.86 19.65
C MET A 91 -20.37 -9.73 20.85
N MET A 92 -20.61 -8.51 21.31
CA MET A 92 -21.50 -8.26 22.43
C MET A 92 -22.94 -8.69 22.13
N HIS A 93 -23.47 -8.35 20.96
CA HIS A 93 -24.81 -8.73 20.53
C HIS A 93 -24.96 -10.26 20.44
N ALA A 94 -23.99 -10.93 19.81
CA ALA A 94 -24.03 -12.40 19.65
C ALA A 94 -23.96 -13.17 21.00
N LEU A 95 -23.31 -12.58 22.00
CA LEU A 95 -23.13 -13.24 23.32
C LEU A 95 -24.13 -12.79 24.39
N GLY A 96 -25.17 -12.03 24.02
CA GLY A 96 -26.27 -11.64 24.91
C GLY A 96 -26.06 -10.31 25.65
N GLY A 97 -25.18 -9.49 25.20
CA GLY A 97 -25.09 -8.07 25.57
C GLY A 97 -26.19 -7.24 24.90
N ASN A 98 -26.21 -5.94 25.16
CA ASN A 98 -27.12 -5.00 24.51
C ASN A 98 -26.37 -3.94 23.76
N VAL A 99 -26.66 -3.83 22.46
CA VAL A 99 -26.13 -2.81 21.55
C VAL A 99 -27.31 -2.00 21.05
N CYS A 100 -27.19 -0.69 21.14
CA CYS A 100 -28.24 0.22 20.68
C CYS A 100 -27.67 1.51 20.16
N LYS A 101 -28.53 2.35 19.57
CA LYS A 101 -28.15 3.67 19.08
C LYS A 101 -27.73 4.56 20.24
N ALA A 102 -26.56 5.18 20.14
CA ALA A 102 -26.07 6.09 21.16
C ALA A 102 -26.96 7.35 21.26
N PRO A 103 -27.24 7.84 22.49
CA PRO A 103 -27.92 9.11 22.69
C PRO A 103 -27.13 10.28 22.06
N GLU A 104 -25.83 10.26 22.23
CA GLU A 104 -24.88 11.17 21.62
C GLU A 104 -23.85 10.37 20.81
N ARG A 105 -23.58 10.84 19.60
CA ARG A 105 -22.60 10.22 18.73
C ARG A 105 -21.20 10.66 19.10
N GLU A 106 -20.23 9.78 19.02
CA GLU A 106 -18.84 10.13 19.21
C GLU A 106 -18.05 9.98 17.92
N TYR A 107 -17.53 11.11 17.43
CA TYR A 107 -16.65 11.18 16.26
C TYR A 107 -15.43 12.03 16.57
N GLY A 108 -14.25 11.50 16.27
CA GLY A 108 -13.00 12.20 16.44
C GLY A 108 -12.22 11.77 17.67
N LYS A 109 -11.31 12.65 18.11
CA LYS A 109 -10.45 12.41 19.27
C LYS A 109 -11.23 12.55 20.56
N THR A 110 -11.28 11.48 21.33
CA THR A 110 -11.99 11.41 22.62
C THR A 110 -11.03 10.91 23.71
N LEU A 111 -11.08 11.51 24.88
CA LEU A 111 -10.33 11.04 26.04
C LEU A 111 -11.06 9.84 26.65
N VAL A 112 -10.36 8.74 26.80
CA VAL A 112 -10.88 7.45 27.30
C VAL A 112 -10.15 7.09 28.58
N ASP A 113 -10.90 6.73 29.61
CA ASP A 113 -10.37 6.19 30.87
C ASP A 113 -10.13 4.70 30.71
N LEU A 114 -8.91 4.22 31.01
CA LEU A 114 -8.46 2.85 30.81
C LEU A 114 -8.19 2.15 32.16
N ASP A 115 -8.66 0.92 32.32
CA ASP A 115 -8.18 0.02 33.38
C ASP A 115 -6.87 -0.62 32.94
N THR A 116 -5.75 -0.09 33.41
CA THR A 116 -4.40 -0.53 33.04
C THR A 116 -4.02 -1.92 33.58
N ALA A 117 -4.87 -2.52 34.43
CA ALA A 117 -4.74 -3.92 34.81
C ALA A 117 -5.14 -4.88 33.67
N SER A 118 -5.84 -4.40 32.65
CA SER A 118 -6.18 -5.19 31.46
C SER A 118 -4.91 -5.54 30.68
N PRO A 119 -4.78 -6.81 30.19
CA PRO A 119 -3.67 -7.19 29.31
C PRO A 119 -3.55 -6.33 28.05
N LEU A 120 -4.67 -5.76 27.54
CA LEU A 120 -4.66 -4.86 26.39
C LEU A 120 -3.99 -3.52 26.68
N PHE A 121 -4.09 -3.03 27.90
CA PHE A 121 -3.66 -1.69 28.28
C PHE A 121 -2.40 -1.68 29.16
N THR A 122 -1.72 -2.81 29.26
CA THR A 122 -0.45 -2.92 30.00
C THR A 122 0.57 -1.90 29.48
N GLY A 123 1.11 -1.10 30.40
CA GLY A 123 2.12 -0.09 30.11
C GLY A 123 1.59 1.21 29.49
N LEU A 124 0.26 1.39 29.45
CA LEU A 124 -0.38 2.62 28.99
C LEU A 124 -0.75 3.53 30.16
N PRO A 125 -0.96 4.83 29.93
CA PRO A 125 -1.53 5.73 30.93
C PRO A 125 -3.01 5.39 31.22
N GLU A 126 -3.51 5.76 32.40
CA GLU A 126 -4.92 5.57 32.77
C GLU A 126 -5.88 6.37 31.89
N GLN A 127 -5.41 7.44 31.27
CA GLN A 127 -6.16 8.23 30.29
C GLN A 127 -5.44 8.26 28.96
N ASN A 128 -6.16 7.99 27.89
CA ASN A 128 -5.61 7.93 26.54
C ASN A 128 -6.55 8.60 25.53
N VAL A 129 -5.99 9.35 24.60
CA VAL A 129 -6.77 9.91 23.48
C VAL A 129 -7.00 8.81 22.44
N CYS A 130 -8.25 8.50 22.15
CA CYS A 130 -8.64 7.50 21.19
C CYS A 130 -9.53 8.08 20.08
N TRP A 131 -9.45 7.51 18.90
CA TRP A 131 -10.32 7.87 17.78
C TRP A 131 -11.64 7.11 17.85
N MET A 132 -12.72 7.84 18.10
CA MET A 132 -14.08 7.33 18.06
C MET A 132 -14.72 7.59 16.70
N SER A 133 -15.51 6.63 16.21
CA SER A 133 -16.26 6.76 14.96
C SER A 133 -17.47 5.82 15.00
N HIS A 134 -18.50 6.16 15.80
CA HIS A 134 -19.64 5.28 15.96
C HIS A 134 -20.96 6.03 16.20
N ASN A 135 -22.05 5.44 15.69
CA ASN A 135 -23.44 5.82 15.94
C ASN A 135 -24.09 4.96 17.03
N ASP A 136 -23.67 3.70 17.11
CA ASP A 136 -24.17 2.71 18.04
C ASP A 136 -23.12 2.44 19.11
N TYR A 137 -23.56 2.03 20.29
CA TYR A 137 -22.67 1.74 21.41
C TYR A 137 -23.16 0.50 22.18
N ILE A 138 -22.29 -0.07 22.96
CA ILE A 138 -22.61 -1.16 23.86
C ILE A 138 -23.20 -0.56 25.14
N GLU A 139 -24.51 -0.73 25.36
CA GLU A 139 -25.19 -0.27 26.56
C GLU A 139 -24.91 -1.20 27.72
N ARG A 140 -24.92 -2.52 27.47
CA ARG A 140 -24.71 -3.56 28.48
C ARG A 140 -23.84 -4.67 27.94
N VAL A 141 -22.78 -4.99 28.66
CA VAL A 141 -21.85 -6.06 28.27
C VAL A 141 -22.54 -7.44 28.36
N ALA A 142 -22.08 -8.37 27.56
CA ALA A 142 -22.50 -9.76 27.60
C ALA A 142 -22.08 -10.43 28.92
N PRO A 143 -22.80 -11.51 29.37
CA PRO A 143 -22.42 -12.26 30.56
C PRO A 143 -20.96 -12.72 30.53
N GLY A 144 -20.24 -12.49 31.64
CA GLY A 144 -18.83 -12.84 31.80
C GLY A 144 -17.84 -11.73 31.45
N PHE A 145 -18.29 -10.67 30.77
CA PHE A 145 -17.42 -9.55 30.45
C PHE A 145 -17.28 -8.55 31.60
N LYS A 146 -16.06 -8.01 31.74
CA LYS A 146 -15.72 -6.86 32.59
C LYS A 146 -15.45 -5.66 31.71
N ILE A 147 -16.00 -4.48 32.07
CA ILE A 147 -15.69 -3.21 31.43
C ILE A 147 -14.29 -2.79 31.87
N VAL A 148 -13.43 -2.42 30.90
CA VAL A 148 -12.04 -2.03 31.12
C VAL A 148 -11.68 -0.67 30.49
N ALA A 149 -12.63 -0.03 29.83
CA ALA A 149 -12.51 1.37 29.42
C ALA A 149 -13.87 2.02 29.25
N HIS A 150 -13.95 3.35 29.47
CA HIS A 150 -15.18 4.12 29.31
C HIS A 150 -14.89 5.57 28.96
N THR A 151 -15.91 6.25 28.44
CA THR A 151 -15.99 7.71 28.34
C THR A 151 -17.26 8.20 28.99
N PRO A 152 -17.48 9.51 29.19
CA PRO A 152 -18.74 10.04 29.68
C PRO A 152 -19.96 9.63 28.82
N ASN A 153 -19.79 9.46 27.51
CA ASN A 153 -20.88 9.16 26.57
C ASN A 153 -20.87 7.70 26.08
N CYS A 154 -19.77 6.97 26.29
CA CYS A 154 -19.64 5.54 25.93
C CYS A 154 -19.28 4.73 27.18
N PRO A 155 -20.27 4.15 27.87
CA PRO A 155 -20.03 3.43 29.13
C PRO A 155 -19.21 2.15 28.95
N VAL A 156 -19.13 1.63 27.73
CA VAL A 156 -18.32 0.46 27.37
C VAL A 156 -17.44 0.83 26.17
N ALA A 157 -16.39 1.58 26.41
CA ALA A 157 -15.38 1.87 25.41
C ALA A 157 -14.43 0.67 25.16
N ALA A 158 -14.25 -0.19 26.20
CA ALA A 158 -13.63 -1.50 26.06
C ALA A 158 -14.16 -2.48 27.13
N ALA A 159 -14.19 -3.76 26.80
CA ALA A 159 -14.53 -4.83 27.72
C ALA A 159 -13.76 -6.11 27.38
N GLN A 160 -13.65 -7.00 28.38
CA GLN A 160 -12.94 -8.27 28.22
C GLN A 160 -13.58 -9.41 29.00
N ASP A 161 -13.45 -10.63 28.47
CA ASP A 161 -13.64 -11.89 29.18
C ASP A 161 -12.33 -12.69 29.07
N GLU A 162 -11.50 -12.60 30.08
CA GLU A 162 -10.19 -13.27 30.08
C GLU A 162 -10.29 -14.80 30.03
N LYS A 163 -11.34 -15.37 30.61
CA LYS A 163 -11.54 -16.83 30.63
C LYS A 163 -11.78 -17.37 29.23
N ARG A 164 -12.57 -16.67 28.44
CA ARG A 164 -12.85 -17.01 27.03
C ARG A 164 -11.84 -16.40 26.06
N LYS A 165 -10.95 -15.53 26.55
CA LYS A 165 -9.98 -14.74 25.76
C LYS A 165 -10.67 -13.84 24.73
N LEU A 166 -11.78 -13.22 25.11
CA LEU A 166 -12.55 -12.32 24.26
C LEU A 166 -12.34 -10.87 24.72
N TYR A 167 -11.98 -10.02 23.80
CA TYR A 167 -11.66 -8.62 24.04
C TYR A 167 -12.38 -7.75 23.03
N CYS A 168 -12.79 -6.56 23.42
CA CYS A 168 -13.42 -5.61 22.52
C CYS A 168 -13.05 -4.18 22.87
N VAL A 169 -12.94 -3.34 21.83
CA VAL A 169 -12.76 -1.89 21.93
C VAL A 169 -13.72 -1.20 20.96
N GLN A 170 -14.35 -0.12 21.40
CA GLN A 170 -15.25 0.68 20.58
C GLN A 170 -14.49 1.65 19.67
N PHE A 171 -13.34 2.11 20.10
CA PHE A 171 -12.43 2.99 19.36
C PHE A 171 -11.54 2.23 18.38
N HIS A 172 -10.83 2.96 17.55
CA HIS A 172 -9.94 2.44 16.52
C HIS A 172 -8.46 2.55 16.94
N PRO A 173 -7.84 1.48 17.47
CA PRO A 173 -6.43 1.49 17.85
C PRO A 173 -5.46 1.50 16.66
N GLU A 174 -5.95 1.13 15.47
CA GLU A 174 -5.15 1.01 14.25
C GLU A 174 -4.80 2.37 13.63
N VAL A 175 -5.59 3.43 13.90
CA VAL A 175 -5.39 4.74 13.29
C VAL A 175 -4.42 5.61 14.09
N LEU A 176 -3.70 6.51 13.40
CA LEU A 176 -2.71 7.41 14.02
C LEU A 176 -3.31 8.41 15.02
N HIS A 177 -4.61 8.64 14.97
CA HIS A 177 -5.31 9.56 15.88
C HIS A 177 -5.60 8.94 17.27
N THR A 178 -5.38 7.63 17.43
CA THR A 178 -5.38 6.96 18.73
C THR A 178 -3.98 6.91 19.26
N ASP A 179 -3.74 7.63 20.37
CA ASP A 179 -2.46 7.61 21.06
C ASP A 179 -2.18 6.18 21.58
N ASN A 180 -0.95 5.71 21.47
CA ASN A 180 -0.55 4.36 21.90
C ASN A 180 -1.34 3.19 21.24
N GLY A 181 -2.08 3.41 20.16
CA GLY A 181 -2.90 2.37 19.51
C GLY A 181 -2.09 1.17 19.04
N THR A 182 -0.90 1.40 18.49
CA THR A 182 0.04 0.32 18.11
C THR A 182 0.46 -0.51 19.34
N GLN A 183 0.65 0.11 20.50
CA GLN A 183 0.98 -0.62 21.73
C GLN A 183 -0.19 -1.47 22.22
N MET A 184 -1.43 -1.02 22.07
CA MET A 184 -2.63 -1.82 22.37
C MET A 184 -2.71 -3.07 21.50
N LEU A 185 -2.50 -2.93 20.19
CA LEU A 185 -2.46 -4.07 19.27
C LEU A 185 -1.27 -4.99 19.55
N ARG A 186 -0.12 -4.44 19.87
CA ARG A 186 1.04 -5.20 20.32
C ARG A 186 0.75 -6.01 21.59
N ASN A 187 0.06 -5.42 22.56
CA ASN A 187 -0.36 -6.10 23.78
C ASN A 187 -1.32 -7.25 23.46
N PHE A 188 -2.29 -7.04 22.56
CA PHE A 188 -3.16 -8.14 22.11
C PHE A 188 -2.35 -9.28 21.50
N VAL A 189 -1.48 -8.98 20.56
CA VAL A 189 -0.70 -9.97 19.82
C VAL A 189 0.25 -10.76 20.74
N TYR A 190 0.93 -10.09 21.67
CA TYR A 190 1.94 -10.73 22.52
C TYR A 190 1.37 -11.21 23.85
N ASN A 191 0.67 -10.36 24.59
CA ASN A 191 0.22 -10.69 25.94
C ASN A 191 -1.01 -11.61 25.94
N VAL A 192 -1.91 -11.44 24.94
CA VAL A 192 -3.16 -12.19 24.86
C VAL A 192 -3.02 -13.40 23.94
N CYS A 193 -2.50 -13.21 22.72
CA CYS A 193 -2.34 -14.29 21.73
C CYS A 193 -1.10 -15.13 21.95
N GLY A 194 -0.09 -14.64 22.68
CA GLY A 194 1.16 -15.35 22.93
C GLY A 194 2.00 -15.59 21.66
N CYS A 195 1.95 -14.67 20.72
CA CYS A 195 2.77 -14.74 19.50
C CYS A 195 4.26 -14.56 19.83
N ALA A 196 5.13 -15.20 19.08
CA ALA A 196 6.60 -15.11 19.23
C ALA A 196 7.24 -14.01 18.38
N GLY A 197 6.51 -13.43 17.43
CA GLY A 197 7.02 -12.36 16.55
C GLY A 197 8.03 -12.87 15.53
N THR A 198 7.72 -13.97 14.88
CA THR A 198 8.61 -14.67 13.94
C THR A 198 8.55 -14.18 12.50
N TRP A 199 7.61 -13.26 12.19
CA TRP A 199 7.49 -12.67 10.86
C TRP A 199 8.59 -11.64 10.64
N LYS A 200 9.65 -12.02 9.91
CA LYS A 200 10.83 -11.20 9.60
C LYS A 200 11.16 -11.29 8.12
N MET A 201 11.60 -10.18 7.54
CA MET A 201 11.80 -10.11 6.09
C MET A 201 13.05 -10.84 5.60
N ASP A 202 14.11 -10.95 6.40
CA ASP A 202 15.26 -11.81 6.10
C ASP A 202 14.83 -13.25 5.88
N SER A 203 14.12 -13.82 6.85
CA SER A 203 13.60 -15.19 6.79
C SER A 203 12.58 -15.37 5.67
N PHE A 204 11.72 -14.36 5.42
CA PHE A 204 10.78 -14.39 4.31
C PHE A 204 11.50 -14.47 2.97
N VAL A 205 12.53 -13.64 2.75
CA VAL A 205 13.32 -13.62 1.52
C VAL A 205 13.99 -14.97 1.28
N GLU A 206 14.63 -15.53 2.30
CA GLU A 206 15.30 -16.84 2.19
C GLU A 206 14.32 -17.97 1.82
N HIS A 207 13.19 -18.06 2.53
CA HIS A 207 12.18 -19.07 2.27
C HIS A 207 11.54 -18.89 0.89
N THR A 208 11.22 -17.65 0.48
CA THR A 208 10.61 -17.37 -0.81
C THR A 208 11.56 -17.69 -1.96
N VAL A 209 12.84 -17.33 -1.84
CA VAL A 209 13.87 -17.69 -2.83
C VAL A 209 13.97 -19.21 -2.99
N GLN A 210 13.99 -19.97 -1.89
CA GLN A 210 14.03 -21.43 -1.95
C GLN A 210 12.75 -22.03 -2.55
N ALA A 211 11.59 -21.51 -2.21
CA ALA A 211 10.31 -21.95 -2.76
C ALA A 211 10.23 -21.67 -4.27
N LEU A 212 10.67 -20.49 -4.71
CA LEU A 212 10.75 -20.13 -6.13
C LEU A 212 11.69 -21.05 -6.90
N LYS A 213 12.87 -21.32 -6.35
CA LYS A 213 13.84 -22.24 -6.95
C LYS A 213 13.26 -23.65 -7.13
N THR A 214 12.55 -24.15 -6.13
CA THR A 214 11.90 -25.47 -6.19
C THR A 214 10.73 -25.48 -7.20
N LYS A 215 9.91 -24.42 -7.21
CA LYS A 215 8.73 -24.32 -8.08
C LYS A 215 9.11 -24.18 -9.55
N ILE A 216 10.09 -23.35 -9.84
CA ILE A 216 10.50 -23.02 -11.21
C ILE A 216 11.38 -24.12 -11.81
N GLY A 217 12.25 -24.76 -11.00
CA GLY A 217 13.20 -25.78 -11.47
C GLY A 217 14.06 -25.23 -12.62
N ASP A 218 14.04 -25.91 -13.75
CA ASP A 218 14.77 -25.52 -14.98
C ASP A 218 13.96 -24.59 -15.89
N GLY A 219 12.77 -24.13 -15.46
CA GLY A 219 11.87 -23.30 -16.24
C GLY A 219 12.39 -21.89 -16.48
N LYS A 220 11.93 -21.24 -17.54
CA LYS A 220 12.26 -19.85 -17.88
C LYS A 220 11.17 -18.91 -17.39
N VAL A 221 11.57 -17.78 -16.82
CA VAL A 221 10.66 -16.76 -16.29
C VAL A 221 10.83 -15.46 -17.06
N LEU A 222 9.70 -14.87 -17.47
CA LEU A 222 9.63 -13.53 -18.05
C LEU A 222 9.07 -12.56 -17.02
N CYS A 223 9.69 -11.41 -16.85
CA CYS A 223 9.28 -10.35 -15.92
C CYS A 223 9.19 -9.00 -16.63
N ALA A 224 8.06 -8.33 -16.52
CA ALA A 224 7.94 -6.93 -16.93
C ALA A 224 8.49 -6.03 -15.81
N LEU A 225 9.61 -5.38 -16.08
CA LEU A 225 10.25 -4.47 -15.14
C LEU A 225 9.83 -3.03 -15.43
N SER A 226 8.98 -2.45 -14.59
CA SER A 226 8.47 -1.09 -14.78
C SER A 226 9.39 0.00 -14.20
N GLY A 227 10.46 -0.38 -13.50
CA GLY A 227 11.30 0.55 -12.73
C GLY A 227 10.70 0.95 -11.36
N GLY A 228 9.46 0.56 -11.05
CA GLY A 228 8.87 0.73 -9.72
C GLY A 228 9.49 -0.19 -8.67
N VAL A 229 9.27 0.14 -7.39
CA VAL A 229 9.82 -0.63 -6.25
C VAL A 229 9.41 -2.11 -6.34
N ASP A 230 8.12 -2.38 -6.57
CA ASP A 230 7.58 -3.75 -6.51
C ASP A 230 8.15 -4.63 -7.62
N SER A 231 8.16 -4.13 -8.86
CA SER A 231 8.76 -4.88 -9.98
C SER A 231 10.27 -5.08 -9.81
N SER A 232 10.97 -4.11 -9.21
CA SER A 232 12.41 -4.22 -8.93
C SER A 232 12.71 -5.25 -7.85
N VAL A 233 11.92 -5.28 -6.77
CA VAL A 233 12.06 -6.29 -5.68
C VAL A 233 11.68 -7.68 -6.19
N CYS A 234 10.62 -7.80 -6.99
CA CYS A 234 10.23 -9.04 -7.66
C CYS A 234 11.36 -9.59 -8.53
N ALA A 235 11.94 -8.74 -9.40
CA ALA A 235 13.06 -9.11 -10.25
C ALA A 235 14.30 -9.52 -9.46
N ALA A 236 14.66 -8.78 -8.40
CA ALA A 236 15.80 -9.09 -7.54
C ALA A 236 15.62 -10.43 -6.79
N MET A 237 14.40 -10.72 -6.31
CA MET A 237 14.08 -11.98 -5.63
C MET A 237 14.19 -13.18 -6.59
N LEU A 238 13.65 -13.04 -7.79
CA LEU A 238 13.77 -14.04 -8.85
C LEU A 238 15.23 -14.20 -9.32
N ALA A 239 15.96 -13.10 -9.48
CA ALA A 239 17.38 -13.14 -9.83
C ALA A 239 18.20 -13.96 -8.83
N LYS A 240 17.92 -13.79 -7.52
CA LYS A 240 18.58 -14.58 -6.45
C LYS A 240 18.18 -16.06 -6.49
N ALA A 241 16.93 -16.37 -6.92
CA ALA A 241 16.44 -17.74 -6.98
C ALA A 241 16.94 -18.52 -8.21
N ILE A 242 16.92 -17.90 -9.39
CA ILE A 242 17.04 -18.60 -10.69
C ILE A 242 18.05 -17.97 -11.66
N GLY A 243 18.67 -16.83 -11.33
CA GLY A 243 19.71 -16.21 -12.14
C GLY A 243 19.32 -16.02 -13.63
N LYS A 244 20.12 -16.53 -14.54
CA LYS A 244 19.95 -16.43 -16.01
C LYS A 244 18.66 -17.07 -16.59
N GLN A 245 17.90 -17.84 -15.81
CA GLN A 245 16.59 -18.32 -16.24
C GLN A 245 15.55 -17.18 -16.25
N LEU A 246 15.86 -16.05 -15.58
CA LEU A 246 15.05 -14.83 -15.56
C LEU A 246 15.41 -13.94 -16.75
N THR A 247 14.40 -13.52 -17.51
CA THR A 247 14.48 -12.46 -18.51
C THR A 247 13.60 -11.29 -18.06
N CYS A 248 14.19 -10.13 -17.83
CA CYS A 248 13.49 -8.89 -17.52
C CYS A 248 13.40 -8.00 -18.74
N VAL A 249 12.20 -7.53 -19.07
CA VAL A 249 11.95 -6.56 -20.14
C VAL A 249 11.59 -5.22 -19.49
N PHE A 250 12.42 -4.22 -19.71
CA PHE A 250 12.20 -2.84 -19.30
C PHE A 250 11.87 -1.98 -20.52
N VAL A 251 10.73 -1.30 -20.51
CA VAL A 251 10.28 -0.45 -21.61
C VAL A 251 10.48 1.01 -21.25
N ASP A 252 11.39 1.67 -21.96
CA ASP A 252 11.50 3.13 -21.92
C ASP A 252 10.44 3.73 -22.86
N HIS A 253 9.34 4.15 -22.28
CA HIS A 253 8.23 4.80 -22.98
C HIS A 253 8.38 6.32 -23.05
N GLY A 254 9.51 6.87 -22.63
CA GLY A 254 9.80 8.31 -22.68
C GLY A 254 9.07 9.16 -21.64
N LEU A 255 8.29 8.55 -20.75
CA LEU A 255 7.49 9.26 -19.72
C LEU A 255 8.02 8.97 -18.30
N LEU A 256 9.25 8.46 -18.20
CA LEU A 256 9.95 8.19 -16.95
C LEU A 256 10.46 9.49 -16.32
N ARG A 257 10.79 9.44 -15.03
CA ARG A 257 11.52 10.52 -14.37
C ARG A 257 12.90 10.70 -15.00
N LYS A 258 13.50 11.86 -14.75
CA LYS A 258 14.90 12.14 -15.16
C LYS A 258 15.83 11.07 -14.59
N ASN A 259 16.69 10.50 -15.44
CA ASN A 259 17.69 9.47 -15.13
C ASN A 259 17.13 8.10 -14.67
N GLU A 260 15.82 7.90 -14.65
CA GLU A 260 15.21 6.66 -14.15
C GLU A 260 15.58 5.43 -15.00
N ARG A 261 15.68 5.61 -16.33
CA ARG A 261 16.16 4.58 -17.25
C ARG A 261 17.60 4.16 -16.91
N GLU A 262 18.48 5.13 -16.75
CA GLU A 262 19.89 4.90 -16.45
C GLU A 262 20.07 4.21 -15.11
N GLU A 263 19.30 4.60 -14.08
CA GLU A 263 19.29 3.98 -12.76
C GLU A 263 18.88 2.50 -12.83
N VAL A 264 17.82 2.18 -13.56
CA VAL A 264 17.34 0.79 -13.72
C VAL A 264 18.37 -0.03 -14.51
N CYS A 265 18.90 0.51 -15.61
CA CYS A 265 19.91 -0.16 -16.43
C CYS A 265 21.21 -0.41 -15.65
N ALA A 266 21.61 0.50 -14.76
CA ALA A 266 22.81 0.32 -13.93
C ALA A 266 22.66 -0.83 -12.92
N VAL A 267 21.44 -1.12 -12.46
CA VAL A 267 21.20 -2.19 -11.49
C VAL A 267 20.98 -3.54 -12.15
N PHE A 268 20.18 -3.59 -13.23
CA PHE A 268 19.71 -4.83 -13.84
C PHE A 268 20.36 -5.13 -15.20
N GLY A 269 21.01 -4.15 -15.83
CA GLY A 269 21.64 -4.27 -17.15
C GLY A 269 22.98 -5.01 -17.11
N GLU A 270 23.66 -5.01 -18.26
CA GLU A 270 24.98 -5.65 -18.41
C GLU A 270 26.01 -5.01 -17.46
N GLY A 271 26.69 -5.85 -16.68
CA GLY A 271 27.61 -5.40 -15.64
C GLY A 271 26.94 -4.83 -14.39
N GLY A 272 25.62 -4.91 -14.30
CA GLY A 272 24.84 -4.51 -13.12
C GLY A 272 24.96 -5.48 -11.98
N GLN A 273 24.15 -5.27 -10.94
CA GLN A 273 24.21 -6.01 -9.68
C GLN A 273 23.69 -7.45 -9.81
N PHE A 274 22.77 -7.71 -10.76
CA PHE A 274 22.10 -9.00 -10.88
C PHE A 274 22.47 -9.70 -12.18
N ASP A 275 22.86 -10.97 -12.10
CA ASP A 275 23.18 -11.79 -13.27
C ASP A 275 21.92 -12.41 -13.90
N ILE A 276 21.21 -11.62 -14.70
CA ILE A 276 19.97 -11.98 -15.39
C ILE A 276 20.05 -11.66 -16.89
N ASN A 277 19.05 -12.06 -17.65
CA ASN A 277 18.85 -11.53 -18.99
C ASN A 277 18.03 -10.25 -18.90
N PHE A 278 18.59 -9.13 -19.35
CA PHE A 278 17.94 -7.82 -19.29
C PHE A 278 17.80 -7.22 -20.69
N ILE A 279 16.57 -6.83 -21.04
CA ILE A 279 16.25 -6.20 -22.32
C ILE A 279 15.68 -4.83 -22.04
N CYS A 280 16.36 -3.77 -22.49
CA CYS A 280 15.89 -2.39 -22.43
C CYS A 280 15.36 -1.99 -23.80
N VAL A 281 14.06 -1.77 -23.92
CA VAL A 281 13.39 -1.40 -25.16
C VAL A 281 13.22 0.11 -25.21
N ASP A 282 13.81 0.78 -26.20
CA ASP A 282 13.52 2.19 -26.50
C ASP A 282 12.24 2.28 -27.34
N ALA A 283 11.14 2.63 -26.70
CA ALA A 283 9.84 2.81 -27.33
C ALA A 283 9.35 4.27 -27.29
N ARG A 284 10.21 5.23 -26.89
CA ARG A 284 9.84 6.64 -26.64
C ARG A 284 9.06 7.26 -27.78
N GLN A 285 9.55 7.17 -29.02
CA GLN A 285 8.88 7.76 -30.17
C GLN A 285 7.51 7.16 -30.41
N ARG A 286 7.36 5.85 -30.24
CA ARG A 286 6.11 5.10 -30.41
C ARG A 286 5.02 5.59 -29.45
N PHE A 287 5.37 5.85 -28.19
CA PHE A 287 4.43 6.41 -27.21
C PHE A 287 4.10 7.88 -27.51
N TYR A 288 5.08 8.70 -27.90
CA TYR A 288 4.80 10.08 -28.28
C TYR A 288 3.86 10.18 -29.48
N ASP A 289 4.03 9.35 -30.50
CA ASP A 289 3.17 9.32 -31.67
C ASP A 289 1.71 8.95 -31.31
N LYS A 290 1.54 8.00 -30.40
CA LYS A 290 0.21 7.58 -29.90
C LYS A 290 -0.47 8.62 -29.00
N LEU A 291 0.30 9.45 -28.31
CA LEU A 291 -0.18 10.49 -27.40
C LEU A 291 -0.36 11.84 -28.09
N ALA A 292 0.02 11.98 -29.36
CA ALA A 292 -0.10 13.23 -30.11
C ALA A 292 -1.54 13.76 -30.11
N GLY A 293 -1.73 14.98 -29.59
CA GLY A 293 -3.05 15.64 -29.47
C GLY A 293 -3.99 15.07 -28.41
N VAL A 294 -3.56 14.09 -27.60
CA VAL A 294 -4.37 13.51 -26.52
C VAL A 294 -4.23 14.34 -25.26
N CYS A 295 -5.29 15.03 -24.86
CA CYS A 295 -5.30 15.91 -23.69
C CYS A 295 -5.95 15.28 -22.46
N GLU A 296 -6.92 14.38 -22.63
CA GLU A 296 -7.73 13.79 -21.57
C GLU A 296 -6.92 12.75 -20.77
N PRO A 297 -6.79 12.89 -19.42
CA PRO A 297 -5.95 12.03 -18.60
C PRO A 297 -6.30 10.54 -18.70
N GLU A 298 -7.58 10.19 -18.73
CA GLU A 298 -8.02 8.79 -18.81
C GLU A 298 -7.70 8.16 -20.16
N LYS A 299 -7.79 8.93 -21.26
CA LYS A 299 -7.35 8.46 -22.58
C LYS A 299 -5.84 8.24 -22.62
N LYS A 300 -5.05 9.17 -22.04
CA LYS A 300 -3.60 8.97 -21.92
C LYS A 300 -3.28 7.67 -21.19
N ARG A 301 -3.95 7.43 -20.04
CA ARG A 301 -3.75 6.22 -19.24
C ARG A 301 -4.02 4.94 -20.06
N LYS A 302 -5.14 4.91 -20.77
CA LYS A 302 -5.52 3.74 -21.60
C LYS A 302 -4.53 3.50 -22.74
N ILE A 303 -4.19 4.54 -23.49
CA ILE A 303 -3.23 4.44 -24.60
C ILE A 303 -1.87 3.93 -24.11
N ILE A 304 -1.36 4.49 -23.01
CA ILE A 304 -0.07 4.10 -22.45
C ILE A 304 -0.10 2.63 -21.99
N GLY A 305 -1.17 2.23 -21.30
CA GLY A 305 -1.32 0.85 -20.85
C GLY A 305 -1.39 -0.15 -22.00
N GLU A 306 -2.23 0.11 -23.02
CA GLU A 306 -2.35 -0.74 -24.20
C GLU A 306 -1.03 -0.84 -24.98
N GLU A 307 -0.35 0.29 -25.16
CA GLU A 307 0.89 0.31 -25.93
C GLU A 307 2.04 -0.39 -25.20
N PHE A 308 2.09 -0.26 -23.85
CA PHE A 308 3.05 -0.98 -23.03
C PHE A 308 2.89 -2.50 -23.19
N ILE A 309 1.65 -3.00 -23.18
CA ILE A 309 1.36 -4.42 -23.38
C ILE A 309 1.84 -4.87 -24.76
N ARG A 310 1.54 -4.10 -25.82
CA ARG A 310 1.96 -4.45 -27.19
C ARG A 310 3.47 -4.53 -27.32
N VAL A 311 4.20 -3.56 -26.76
CA VAL A 311 5.68 -3.59 -26.77
C VAL A 311 6.18 -4.82 -26.03
N PHE A 312 5.61 -5.11 -24.86
CA PHE A 312 5.99 -6.27 -24.06
C PHE A 312 5.71 -7.60 -24.79
N GLU A 313 4.56 -7.73 -25.47
CA GLU A 313 4.21 -8.90 -26.28
C GLU A 313 5.16 -9.11 -27.46
N GLU A 314 5.54 -8.03 -28.14
CA GLU A 314 6.50 -8.08 -29.25
C GLU A 314 7.86 -8.59 -28.77
N GLU A 315 8.33 -8.14 -27.61
CA GLU A 315 9.59 -8.62 -27.05
C GLU A 315 9.45 -10.07 -26.53
N ALA A 316 8.35 -10.43 -25.90
CA ALA A 316 8.08 -11.80 -25.45
C ALA A 316 8.11 -12.81 -26.62
N LYS A 317 7.57 -12.42 -27.78
CA LYS A 317 7.63 -13.25 -28.99
C LYS A 317 9.06 -13.45 -29.51
N LYS A 318 9.93 -12.45 -29.37
CA LYS A 318 11.36 -12.56 -29.75
C LYS A 318 12.14 -13.47 -28.81
N ILE A 319 11.79 -13.45 -27.51
CA ILE A 319 12.39 -14.29 -26.47
C ILE A 319 12.01 -15.77 -26.69
N GLY A 320 10.83 -16.02 -27.23
CA GLY A 320 10.32 -17.37 -27.49
C GLY A 320 9.62 -17.99 -26.29
N ALA A 321 9.64 -19.32 -26.18
CA ALA A 321 8.93 -20.04 -25.14
C ALA A 321 9.44 -19.69 -23.73
N VAL A 322 8.52 -19.27 -22.87
CA VAL A 322 8.73 -19.05 -21.43
C VAL A 322 7.73 -19.90 -20.64
N ASP A 323 8.14 -20.39 -19.49
CA ASP A 323 7.29 -21.26 -18.66
C ASP A 323 6.43 -20.47 -17.69
N TYR A 324 6.93 -19.31 -17.20
CA TYR A 324 6.30 -18.53 -16.17
C TYR A 324 6.34 -17.03 -16.50
N LEU A 325 5.25 -16.32 -16.14
CA LEU A 325 5.22 -14.87 -16.12
C LEU A 325 5.34 -14.39 -14.66
N ALA A 326 6.23 -13.46 -14.38
CA ALA A 326 6.37 -12.87 -13.05
C ALA A 326 5.65 -11.54 -12.94
N GLN A 327 4.93 -11.36 -11.84
CA GLN A 327 4.24 -10.11 -11.49
C GLN A 327 4.62 -9.63 -10.10
N GLY A 328 4.79 -8.32 -9.95
CA GLY A 328 5.07 -7.66 -8.67
C GLY A 328 3.81 -7.31 -7.88
N THR A 329 2.78 -8.17 -7.93
CA THR A 329 1.54 -8.02 -7.13
C THR A 329 1.87 -8.03 -5.65
N ILE A 330 1.30 -7.11 -4.88
CA ILE A 330 1.48 -6.99 -3.44
C ILE A 330 0.16 -7.25 -2.71
N TYR A 331 0.21 -7.45 -1.39
CA TYR A 331 -0.97 -7.84 -0.60
C TYR A 331 -2.16 -6.88 -0.69
N PRO A 332 -2.00 -5.55 -0.67
CA PRO A 332 -3.11 -4.63 -0.90
C PRO A 332 -3.84 -4.85 -2.23
N ASP A 333 -3.11 -5.12 -3.33
CA ASP A 333 -3.72 -5.39 -4.64
C ASP A 333 -4.63 -6.64 -4.59
N VAL A 334 -4.21 -7.66 -3.82
CA VAL A 334 -4.98 -8.90 -3.61
C VAL A 334 -6.27 -8.63 -2.85
N VAL A 335 -6.21 -7.83 -1.79
CA VAL A 335 -7.37 -7.48 -0.97
C VAL A 335 -8.36 -6.62 -1.75
N GLU A 336 -7.89 -5.60 -2.49
CA GLU A 336 -8.73 -4.69 -3.29
C GLU A 336 -9.43 -5.41 -4.45
N SER A 337 -8.81 -6.44 -5.02
CA SER A 337 -9.43 -7.25 -6.07
C SER A 337 -10.53 -8.19 -5.59
N GLY A 338 -10.91 -8.13 -4.31
CA GLY A 338 -11.99 -8.94 -3.72
C GLY A 338 -11.64 -10.40 -3.51
N LEU A 339 -10.39 -10.73 -3.48
CA LEU A 339 -9.87 -12.10 -3.55
C LEU A 339 -9.58 -12.73 -2.20
N GLY A 340 -10.58 -12.76 -1.34
CA GLY A 340 -10.64 -13.75 -0.27
C GLY A 340 -11.21 -15.10 -0.70
N GLY A 341 -11.42 -15.40 -1.99
CA GLY A 341 -12.07 -16.62 -2.49
C GLY A 341 -11.37 -17.26 -3.67
N GLU A 342 -11.52 -18.58 -3.81
CA GLU A 342 -10.86 -19.50 -4.75
C GLU A 342 -11.03 -19.24 -6.26
N SER A 343 -11.67 -18.19 -6.69
CA SER A 343 -11.80 -17.87 -8.11
C SER A 343 -11.14 -16.54 -8.47
N ALA A 344 -9.90 -16.40 -8.05
CA ALA A 344 -9.01 -15.41 -8.57
C ALA A 344 -8.49 -15.82 -9.96
N THR A 345 -9.38 -16.05 -10.87
CA THR A 345 -9.04 -15.91 -12.29
C THR A 345 -9.02 -14.42 -12.54
N ILE A 346 -7.93 -13.91 -12.35
CA ILE A 346 -7.49 -12.57 -12.17
C ILE A 346 -7.69 -11.76 -13.42
N LYS A 347 -8.64 -10.89 -13.34
CA LYS A 347 -8.58 -9.62 -14.04
C LYS A 347 -8.16 -8.56 -13.00
N SER A 348 -6.93 -8.60 -12.54
CA SER A 348 -6.37 -7.49 -11.77
C SER A 348 -6.14 -6.32 -12.72
N HIS A 349 -7.08 -5.39 -12.74
CA HIS A 349 -7.07 -4.20 -13.60
C HIS A 349 -5.98 -3.17 -13.24
N HIS A 350 -5.08 -3.46 -12.31
CA HIS A 350 -4.07 -2.51 -11.88
C HIS A 350 -2.63 -2.79 -12.34
N ASN A 351 -2.33 -4.02 -12.78
CA ASN A 351 -0.97 -4.37 -13.22
C ASN A 351 -0.93 -5.02 -14.59
N VAL A 352 -1.27 -4.44 -15.64
CA VAL A 352 -1.32 -4.96 -17.02
C VAL A 352 -2.77 -5.24 -17.42
N GLY A 353 -3.42 -4.27 -17.99
CA GLY A 353 -4.73 -4.45 -18.63
C GLY A 353 -4.62 -5.42 -19.81
N GLY A 354 -5.01 -6.68 -19.58
CA GLY A 354 -4.93 -7.77 -20.54
C GLY A 354 -3.61 -8.52 -20.41
N LEU A 355 -3.70 -9.78 -19.98
CA LEU A 355 -2.59 -10.71 -20.16
C LEU A 355 -2.40 -10.92 -21.67
N PRO A 356 -1.15 -11.08 -22.15
CA PRO A 356 -0.90 -11.36 -23.55
C PRO A 356 -1.63 -12.64 -23.97
N ASP A 357 -2.57 -12.54 -24.88
CA ASP A 357 -3.30 -13.70 -25.44
C ASP A 357 -2.39 -14.69 -26.21
N PHE A 358 -1.11 -14.34 -26.36
CA PHE A 358 -0.15 -15.02 -27.23
C PHE A 358 1.05 -15.65 -26.52
N VAL A 359 1.18 -15.53 -25.21
CA VAL A 359 2.27 -16.19 -24.47
C VAL A 359 1.67 -17.36 -23.69
N ASP A 360 1.95 -18.57 -24.18
CA ASP A 360 1.56 -19.82 -23.53
C ASP A 360 2.53 -20.04 -22.35
N PHE A 361 2.16 -19.59 -21.15
CA PHE A 361 2.91 -19.84 -19.92
C PHE A 361 2.10 -20.75 -18.98
N LYS A 362 2.81 -21.57 -18.21
CA LYS A 362 2.20 -22.54 -17.30
C LYS A 362 1.46 -21.86 -16.14
N GLU A 363 2.06 -20.81 -15.58
CA GLU A 363 1.55 -20.16 -14.38
C GLU A 363 2.17 -18.76 -14.19
N ILE A 364 1.45 -17.88 -13.46
CA ILE A 364 1.97 -16.62 -12.98
C ILE A 364 2.68 -16.83 -11.64
N VAL A 365 3.84 -16.22 -11.49
CA VAL A 365 4.64 -16.23 -10.26
C VAL A 365 4.58 -14.84 -9.61
N GLU A 366 4.09 -14.77 -8.38
CA GLU A 366 3.87 -13.52 -7.62
C GLU A 366 4.62 -13.58 -6.28
N PRO A 367 5.93 -13.32 -6.26
CA PRO A 367 6.75 -13.48 -5.05
C PRO A 367 6.39 -12.57 -3.89
N LEU A 368 5.73 -11.43 -4.17
CA LEU A 368 5.42 -10.38 -3.23
C LEU A 368 3.97 -10.36 -2.77
N ARG A 369 3.17 -11.33 -3.24
CA ARG A 369 1.70 -11.39 -3.05
C ARG A 369 1.26 -11.25 -1.59
N ASP A 370 2.08 -11.73 -0.66
CA ASP A 370 1.78 -11.73 0.77
C ASP A 370 2.35 -10.51 1.51
N LEU A 371 3.01 -9.58 0.84
CA LEU A 371 3.70 -8.45 1.44
C LEU A 371 2.95 -7.13 1.33
N PHE A 372 2.94 -6.37 2.41
CA PHE A 372 2.63 -4.94 2.37
C PHE A 372 3.79 -4.13 1.77
N LYS A 373 3.52 -2.90 1.34
CA LYS A 373 4.50 -2.03 0.67
C LYS A 373 5.79 -1.80 1.47
N ASP A 374 5.67 -1.68 2.80
CA ASP A 374 6.83 -1.48 3.67
C ASP A 374 7.68 -2.75 3.79
N GLU A 375 7.03 -3.92 3.83
CA GLU A 375 7.67 -5.23 3.82
C GLU A 375 8.38 -5.48 2.48
N VAL A 376 7.78 -5.05 1.36
CA VAL A 376 8.43 -5.08 0.05
C VAL A 376 9.71 -4.25 0.04
N ARG A 377 9.68 -3.03 0.60
CA ARG A 377 10.88 -2.19 0.70
C ARG A 377 11.95 -2.82 1.59
N GLN A 378 11.56 -3.39 2.71
CA GLN A 378 12.49 -4.10 3.60
C GLN A 378 13.09 -5.31 2.88
N SER A 379 12.29 -6.12 2.20
CA SER A 379 12.77 -7.23 1.36
C SER A 379 13.74 -6.76 0.27
N GLY A 380 13.50 -5.59 -0.33
CA GLY A 380 14.42 -4.98 -1.28
C GLY A 380 15.80 -4.68 -0.70
N ARG A 381 15.85 -4.18 0.55
CA ARG A 381 17.12 -3.97 1.28
C ARG A 381 17.83 -5.28 1.57
N GLU A 382 17.12 -6.32 2.01
CA GLU A 382 17.66 -7.66 2.26
C GLU A 382 18.20 -8.33 0.98
N LEU A 383 17.64 -7.97 -0.18
CA LEU A 383 18.12 -8.40 -1.48
C LEU A 383 19.29 -7.56 -2.00
N GLY A 384 19.67 -6.50 -1.29
CA GLY A 384 20.77 -5.61 -1.64
C GLY A 384 20.46 -4.57 -2.70
N LEU A 385 19.18 -4.30 -2.99
CA LEU A 385 18.81 -3.23 -3.91
C LEU A 385 19.29 -1.87 -3.38
N PRO A 386 19.77 -0.97 -4.27
CA PRO A 386 20.18 0.38 -3.88
C PRO A 386 19.06 1.15 -3.22
N GLU A 387 19.37 1.90 -2.15
CA GLU A 387 18.36 2.61 -1.36
C GLU A 387 17.50 3.57 -2.20
N HIS A 388 18.08 4.25 -3.20
CA HIS A 388 17.33 5.14 -4.09
C HIS A 388 16.23 4.44 -4.92
N LEU A 389 16.34 3.11 -5.17
CA LEU A 389 15.27 2.32 -5.78
C LEU A 389 14.23 1.89 -4.75
N VAL A 390 14.66 1.51 -3.55
CA VAL A 390 13.80 1.00 -2.48
C VAL A 390 12.89 2.08 -1.88
N VAL A 391 13.44 3.30 -1.66
CA VAL A 391 12.68 4.43 -1.08
C VAL A 391 11.93 5.26 -2.12
N ARG A 392 12.00 4.87 -3.39
CA ARG A 392 11.37 5.61 -4.48
C ARG A 392 9.89 5.89 -4.17
N GLN A 393 9.50 7.16 -4.35
CA GLN A 393 8.11 7.57 -4.18
C GLN A 393 7.20 6.86 -5.19
N PRO A 394 5.91 6.63 -4.84
CA PRO A 394 4.94 6.14 -5.81
C PRO A 394 4.96 6.96 -7.11
N PHE A 395 4.94 6.25 -8.22
CA PHE A 395 4.92 6.86 -9.54
C PHE A 395 3.76 6.23 -10.32
N PRO A 396 2.89 7.04 -10.91
CA PRO A 396 1.73 6.52 -11.61
C PRO A 396 2.14 5.70 -12.84
N GLY A 397 1.39 4.65 -13.15
CA GLY A 397 1.63 3.81 -14.34
C GLY A 397 1.78 4.58 -15.65
N PRO A 398 0.97 5.63 -15.92
CA PRO A 398 1.13 6.48 -17.10
C PRO A 398 2.37 7.39 -17.08
N GLY A 399 3.19 7.33 -16.06
CA GLY A 399 4.39 8.16 -15.92
C GLY A 399 4.08 9.65 -15.85
N LEU A 400 4.96 10.46 -16.43
CA LEU A 400 4.83 11.92 -16.46
C LEU A 400 3.65 12.42 -17.32
N ALA A 401 3.05 11.59 -18.17
CA ALA A 401 1.96 12.01 -19.04
C ALA A 401 0.77 12.61 -18.31
N ILE A 402 0.45 12.11 -17.10
CA ILE A 402 -0.65 12.64 -16.29
C ILE A 402 -0.25 13.86 -15.44
N ARG A 403 1.05 14.16 -15.39
CA ARG A 403 1.59 15.40 -14.77
C ARG A 403 1.74 16.53 -15.78
N ILE A 404 1.30 16.32 -17.02
CA ILE A 404 1.24 17.31 -18.09
C ILE A 404 -0.21 17.56 -18.42
N ILE A 405 -0.73 18.73 -18.07
CA ILE A 405 -2.08 19.15 -18.46
C ILE A 405 -2.05 19.52 -19.96
N GLY A 406 -3.01 19.01 -20.72
CA GLY A 406 -3.03 19.14 -22.19
C GLY A 406 -2.29 17.99 -22.89
N ASP A 407 -1.85 18.21 -24.12
CA ASP A 407 -1.13 17.24 -24.93
C ASP A 407 0.30 16.97 -24.42
N VAL A 408 0.79 15.79 -24.72
CA VAL A 408 2.14 15.34 -24.32
C VAL A 408 3.10 15.48 -25.49
N THR A 409 4.20 16.19 -25.29
CA THR A 409 5.28 16.32 -26.27
C THR A 409 6.63 16.04 -25.61
N PRO A 410 7.65 15.61 -26.37
CA PRO A 410 9.02 15.41 -25.83
C PRO A 410 9.54 16.64 -25.07
N GLU A 411 9.29 17.84 -25.58
CA GLU A 411 9.68 19.10 -24.93
C GLU A 411 9.01 19.27 -23.56
N LYS A 412 7.68 19.07 -23.47
CA LYS A 412 6.94 19.19 -22.22
C LYS A 412 7.37 18.15 -21.20
N VAL A 413 7.69 16.92 -21.67
CA VAL A 413 8.21 15.87 -20.80
C VAL A 413 9.58 16.27 -20.24
N ALA A 414 10.50 16.79 -21.07
CA ALA A 414 11.80 17.26 -20.60
C ALA A 414 11.68 18.39 -19.56
N ILE A 415 10.77 19.34 -19.78
CA ILE A 415 10.46 20.41 -18.80
C ILE A 415 10.04 19.82 -17.45
N VAL A 416 9.11 18.86 -17.45
CA VAL A 416 8.64 18.24 -16.19
C VAL A 416 9.74 17.41 -15.55
N GLN A 417 10.52 16.66 -16.33
CA GLN A 417 11.66 15.89 -15.81
C GLN A 417 12.66 16.77 -15.07
N ASP A 418 13.06 17.89 -15.68
CA ASP A 418 14.03 18.81 -15.09
C ASP A 418 13.47 19.49 -13.83
N ALA A 419 12.24 20.02 -13.91
CA ALA A 419 11.60 20.69 -12.77
C ALA A 419 11.32 19.73 -11.61
N ASP A 420 10.83 18.51 -11.88
CA ASP A 420 10.60 17.48 -10.88
C ASP A 420 11.89 17.03 -10.19
N ALA A 421 12.99 16.89 -10.96
CA ALA A 421 14.30 16.56 -10.41
C ALA A 421 14.80 17.64 -9.45
N ILE A 422 14.78 18.91 -9.86
CA ILE A 422 15.19 20.04 -9.03
C ILE A 422 14.32 20.10 -7.75
N TYR A 423 13.00 19.96 -7.87
CA TYR A 423 12.10 20.01 -6.73
C TYR A 423 12.37 18.88 -5.74
N ARG A 424 12.58 17.65 -6.23
CA ARG A 424 12.94 16.52 -5.39
C ARG A 424 14.28 16.73 -4.68
N GLU A 425 15.29 17.22 -5.37
CA GLU A 425 16.60 17.54 -4.79
C GLU A 425 16.48 18.54 -3.62
N GLU A 426 15.65 19.57 -3.74
CA GLU A 426 15.46 20.55 -2.67
C GLU A 426 14.69 19.97 -1.48
N VAL A 427 13.67 19.18 -1.72
CA VAL A 427 12.90 18.51 -0.64
C VAL A 427 13.74 17.43 0.04
N ASP A 428 14.59 16.72 -0.69
CA ASP A 428 15.47 15.66 -0.16
C ASP A 428 16.58 16.19 0.77
N LYS A 429 16.80 17.50 0.82
CA LYS A 429 17.68 18.14 1.82
C LYS A 429 17.04 18.21 3.20
N LEU A 430 15.73 18.10 3.30
CA LEU A 430 15.02 18.09 4.58
C LEU A 430 15.31 16.80 5.36
N PRO A 431 15.25 16.85 6.70
CA PRO A 431 15.25 15.65 7.52
C PRO A 431 14.14 14.67 7.09
N LEU A 432 14.38 13.37 7.18
CA LEU A 432 13.43 12.34 6.72
C LEU A 432 12.04 12.48 7.39
N SER A 433 12.02 12.90 8.66
CA SER A 433 10.80 13.13 9.43
C SER A 433 9.95 14.33 8.94
N GLU A 434 10.55 15.23 8.16
CA GLU A 434 9.88 16.43 7.64
C GLU A 434 9.51 16.28 6.15
N ARG A 435 9.93 15.18 5.52
CA ARG A 435 9.65 14.93 4.10
C ARG A 435 8.21 14.49 3.89
N PRO A 436 7.50 15.06 2.91
CA PRO A 436 6.18 14.58 2.52
C PRO A 436 6.23 13.13 2.02
N SER A 437 5.11 12.43 2.11
CA SER A 437 5.00 11.07 1.54
C SER A 437 5.09 11.06 0.01
N GLN A 438 4.64 12.15 -0.63
CA GLN A 438 4.72 12.33 -2.08
C GLN A 438 4.89 13.82 -2.40
N TYR A 439 5.82 14.13 -3.31
CA TYR A 439 6.07 15.47 -3.83
C TYR A 439 6.52 15.39 -5.28
N PHE A 440 6.04 16.29 -6.11
CA PHE A 440 6.30 16.30 -7.54
C PHE A 440 5.97 17.63 -8.20
N ALA A 441 6.48 17.81 -9.42
CA ALA A 441 6.16 18.91 -10.31
C ALA A 441 5.15 18.46 -11.38
N ALA A 442 4.24 19.37 -11.77
CA ALA A 442 3.26 19.17 -12.84
C ALA A 442 3.19 20.40 -13.76
N LEU A 443 3.18 20.19 -15.07
CA LEU A 443 3.06 21.24 -16.06
C LEU A 443 1.59 21.62 -16.24
N THR A 444 1.24 22.87 -15.94
CA THR A 444 -0.15 23.35 -15.97
C THR A 444 -0.67 23.68 -17.36
N ASN A 445 0.20 23.75 -18.38
CA ASN A 445 -0.05 24.28 -19.71
C ASN A 445 -0.50 25.76 -19.73
N MET A 446 -0.57 26.42 -18.57
CA MET A 446 -0.79 27.85 -18.46
C MET A 446 0.48 28.59 -18.90
N ARG A 447 0.30 29.64 -19.71
CA ARG A 447 1.41 30.52 -20.12
C ARG A 447 1.28 31.89 -19.47
N SER A 448 2.38 32.46 -19.09
CA SER A 448 2.43 33.80 -18.51
C SER A 448 3.55 34.64 -19.16
N VAL A 449 3.39 35.95 -19.05
CA VAL A 449 4.45 36.87 -19.41
C VAL A 449 5.49 36.91 -18.31
N GLY A 450 6.74 36.72 -18.67
CA GLY A 450 7.92 36.96 -17.83
C GLY A 450 8.84 38.02 -18.43
N VAL A 451 9.68 38.58 -17.61
CA VAL A 451 10.79 39.41 -18.07
C VAL A 451 12.06 38.73 -17.62
N MET A 452 12.83 38.22 -18.56
CA MET A 452 14.14 37.61 -18.30
C MET A 452 15.21 38.43 -19.05
N GLY A 453 16.05 39.11 -18.30
CA GLY A 453 16.94 40.14 -18.86
C GLY A 453 16.13 41.28 -19.47
N ASP A 454 16.49 41.74 -20.69
CA ASP A 454 15.81 42.82 -21.41
C ASP A 454 14.64 42.34 -22.32
N GLY A 455 14.31 41.02 -22.28
CA GLY A 455 13.33 40.41 -23.15
C GLY A 455 12.04 39.96 -22.41
N ARG A 456 10.88 40.09 -23.09
CA ARG A 456 9.62 39.47 -22.64
C ARG A 456 9.61 38.01 -23.08
N THR A 457 9.26 37.10 -22.12
CA THR A 457 9.03 35.68 -22.38
C THR A 457 7.58 35.34 -22.23
N TYR A 458 7.12 34.32 -22.97
CA TYR A 458 5.77 33.74 -22.88
C TYR A 458 5.89 32.25 -22.60
N ASP A 459 6.26 31.92 -21.37
CA ASP A 459 6.63 30.60 -20.98
C ASP A 459 5.58 29.96 -20.07
N TYR A 460 5.77 28.68 -19.76
CA TYR A 460 4.84 27.90 -18.96
C TYR A 460 4.94 28.22 -17.45
N ALA A 461 3.85 27.95 -16.77
CA ALA A 461 3.81 27.85 -15.33
C ALA A 461 3.85 26.36 -14.93
N ILE A 462 4.65 26.05 -13.90
CA ILE A 462 4.72 24.72 -13.29
C ILE A 462 4.12 24.76 -11.88
N ALA A 463 3.38 23.73 -11.51
CA ALA A 463 2.83 23.56 -10.18
C ALA A 463 3.66 22.54 -9.39
N LEU A 464 4.03 22.90 -8.17
CA LEU A 464 4.66 22.01 -7.20
C LEU A 464 3.59 21.50 -6.24
N ARG A 465 3.60 20.22 -5.92
CA ARG A 465 2.70 19.58 -4.98
C ARG A 465 3.48 18.78 -3.95
N ALA A 466 3.05 18.86 -2.69
CA ALA A 466 3.58 18.06 -1.58
C ALA A 466 2.42 17.59 -0.70
N VAL A 467 2.33 16.28 -0.47
CA VAL A 467 1.28 15.69 0.36
C VAL A 467 1.84 14.64 1.30
N THR A 468 1.26 14.60 2.51
CA THR A 468 1.48 13.52 3.46
C THR A 468 0.25 12.63 3.50
N THR A 469 0.49 11.34 3.45
CA THR A 469 -0.55 10.32 3.47
C THR A 469 -0.04 9.09 4.20
N THR A 470 -0.96 8.36 4.84
CA THR A 470 -0.64 7.12 5.53
C THR A 470 -0.99 5.90 4.67
N ASP A 471 -2.04 6.01 3.89
CA ASP A 471 -2.66 4.90 3.17
C ASP A 471 -2.87 5.17 1.66
N PHE A 472 -2.49 6.36 1.18
CA PHE A 472 -2.74 6.87 -0.17
C PHE A 472 -4.24 7.00 -0.56
N MET A 473 -5.16 6.67 0.33
CA MET A 473 -6.60 6.90 0.14
C MET A 473 -6.96 8.34 0.44
N THR A 474 -6.46 8.86 1.53
CA THR A 474 -6.55 10.27 1.93
C THR A 474 -5.17 10.90 1.90
N ALA A 475 -5.08 12.17 1.58
CA ALA A 475 -3.82 12.91 1.63
C ALA A 475 -4.05 14.35 2.04
N GLU A 476 -3.24 14.81 2.97
CA GLU A 476 -3.21 16.21 3.41
C GLU A 476 -2.06 16.95 2.73
N VAL A 477 -2.29 18.24 2.41
CA VAL A 477 -1.23 19.06 1.88
C VAL A 477 -0.14 19.26 2.95
N THR A 478 1.12 19.07 2.56
CA THR A 478 2.26 19.31 3.44
C THR A 478 2.81 20.70 3.20
N MET A 479 2.81 21.49 4.25
CA MET A 479 3.43 22.80 4.24
C MET A 479 4.95 22.64 4.36
N LEU A 480 5.64 22.74 3.23
CA LEU A 480 7.10 22.76 3.23
C LEU A 480 7.65 24.07 3.77
N PRO A 481 8.86 24.09 4.36
CA PRO A 481 9.52 25.31 4.74
C PRO A 481 9.58 26.30 3.58
N PRO A 482 9.25 27.61 3.78
CA PRO A 482 9.28 28.61 2.71
C PRO A 482 10.63 28.68 1.99
N ALA A 483 11.73 28.46 2.71
CA ALA A 483 13.08 28.45 2.13
C ALA A 483 13.24 27.33 1.09
N THR A 484 12.71 26.13 1.33
CA THR A 484 12.75 25.00 0.40
C THR A 484 11.97 25.30 -0.86
N ILE A 485 10.74 25.83 -0.72
CA ILE A 485 9.92 26.20 -1.88
C ILE A 485 10.57 27.30 -2.70
N THR A 486 11.12 28.32 -2.03
CA THR A 486 11.82 29.44 -2.69
C THR A 486 13.08 28.97 -3.43
N ALA A 487 13.88 28.10 -2.81
CA ALA A 487 15.06 27.53 -3.43
C ALA A 487 14.68 26.71 -4.70
N ALA A 488 13.68 25.84 -4.59
CA ALA A 488 13.18 25.08 -5.73
C ALA A 488 12.66 25.99 -6.85
N ALA A 489 11.82 26.98 -6.51
CA ALA A 489 11.26 27.91 -7.48
C ALA A 489 12.35 28.71 -8.20
N ASN A 490 13.33 29.24 -7.48
CA ASN A 490 14.45 30.00 -8.08
C ASN A 490 15.29 29.11 -9.01
N ARG A 491 15.61 27.90 -8.58
CA ARG A 491 16.35 26.96 -9.43
C ARG A 491 15.56 26.59 -10.67
N ILE A 492 14.28 26.24 -10.55
CA ILE A 492 13.43 25.86 -11.68
C ILE A 492 13.37 26.99 -12.72
N VAL A 493 13.13 28.24 -12.31
CA VAL A 493 13.04 29.37 -13.23
C VAL A 493 14.39 29.65 -13.92
N ASN A 494 15.52 29.42 -13.24
CA ASN A 494 16.85 29.71 -13.80
C ASN A 494 17.42 28.54 -14.60
N GLU A 495 17.14 27.30 -14.24
CA GLU A 495 17.76 26.11 -14.82
C GLU A 495 16.89 25.42 -15.87
N VAL A 496 15.54 25.53 -15.77
CA VAL A 496 14.60 24.86 -16.69
C VAL A 496 14.12 25.83 -17.77
N LYS A 497 14.44 25.51 -19.01
CA LYS A 497 13.98 26.32 -20.15
C LYS A 497 12.45 26.30 -20.25
N HIS A 498 11.88 27.40 -20.74
CA HIS A 498 10.44 27.57 -20.99
C HIS A 498 9.58 27.58 -19.73
N ILE A 499 10.14 27.88 -18.55
CA ILE A 499 9.42 28.13 -17.30
C ILE A 499 9.74 29.51 -16.78
N ASN A 500 8.71 30.33 -16.58
CA ASN A 500 8.84 31.66 -15.97
C ASN A 500 7.99 31.85 -14.70
N ARG A 501 7.23 30.80 -14.28
CA ARG A 501 6.39 30.87 -13.09
C ARG A 501 6.29 29.51 -12.38
N VAL A 502 6.38 29.56 -11.06
CA VAL A 502 6.19 28.41 -10.19
C VAL A 502 4.98 28.66 -9.27
N LEU A 503 4.08 27.70 -9.16
CA LEU A 503 2.89 27.72 -8.31
C LEU A 503 3.03 26.60 -7.27
N PHE A 504 2.31 26.71 -6.15
CA PHE A 504 2.19 25.63 -5.19
C PHE A 504 0.73 25.21 -5.06
N ASP A 505 0.45 23.91 -5.17
CA ASP A 505 -0.89 23.34 -5.10
C ASP A 505 -1.22 22.99 -3.64
N TYR A 506 -2.17 23.72 -3.06
CA TYR A 506 -2.66 23.57 -1.69
C TYR A 506 -3.86 22.63 -1.55
N THR A 507 -4.22 21.90 -2.59
CA THR A 507 -5.40 21.01 -2.55
C THR A 507 -5.07 19.69 -1.84
N THR A 508 -5.95 19.27 -0.95
CA THR A 508 -5.96 17.92 -0.39
C THR A 508 -6.44 16.92 -1.43
N LYS A 509 -6.26 15.63 -1.19
CA LYS A 509 -6.93 14.60 -1.99
C LYS A 509 -8.37 14.50 -1.47
N PRO A 510 -9.36 14.64 -2.36
CA PRO A 510 -10.77 14.47 -1.97
C PRO A 510 -11.07 13.04 -1.55
#